data_5a31f8d1273c1363f6c90f6b88c1c119
#
_entry.id   5a31f8d1273c1363f6c90f6b88c1c119
#
_cell.length_a   1.000
_cell.length_b   1.000
_cell.length_c   1.000
_cell.angle_alpha   90.00
_cell.angle_beta   90.00
_cell.angle_gamma   90.00
#
_symmetry.space_group_name_H-M   'P 1'
#
loop_
_entity.id
_entity.type
_entity.pdbx_description
1 polymer ?
#
loop_
_entity_poly.entity_id
_entity_poly.type
_entity_poly.pdbx_seq_one_letter_code
_entity_poly.pdbx_strand_id
1 'polypeptide(L)'
;MTQTFSNGDTPQDHSETSSTAPDVVIITGMSGAGRTEAMHTFEDLGYFCIDNLPPSLIMNMISLASLPGQNEIGRKLAIVCDARNREYFKQLVGELANMEAAGVTFRVIFLDAADSILIARYKASRRRHPLCINNKRSIGQAISYERSLTQELRSLADSYIDTSNMSPRELREELRRLYSKQTAKEGMNVTVYSFGFKHG
;
A
#
# COMPACT_ATOMS: atom_id res chain seq x y z
N MET A 1 46.89 -32.37 47.28
CA MET A 1 46.04 -31.14 47.15
C MET A 1 45.96 -30.81 45.70
N THR A 2 44.88 -31.24 45.05
CA THR A 2 44.67 -31.07 43.61
C THR A 2 43.42 -30.25 43.45
N GLN A 3 43.54 -29.00 42.96
CA GLN A 3 42.39 -28.15 42.67
C GLN A 3 42.00 -28.34 41.21
N THR A 4 40.81 -28.81 40.98
CA THR A 4 40.12 -28.87 39.67
C THR A 4 39.44 -27.54 39.38
N PHE A 5 39.81 -26.88 38.27
CA PHE A 5 39.12 -25.71 37.74
C PHE A 5 37.93 -26.16 36.88
N SER A 6 36.75 -25.75 37.28
CA SER A 6 35.50 -25.92 36.57
C SER A 6 35.45 -24.96 35.39
N ASN A 7 35.15 -25.50 34.19
CA ASN A 7 34.87 -24.73 32.98
C ASN A 7 33.52 -24.01 33.13
N GLY A 8 33.55 -22.70 33.00
CA GLY A 8 32.34 -21.88 32.93
C GLY A 8 31.71 -22.00 31.56
N ASP A 9 30.46 -22.45 31.53
CA ASP A 9 29.57 -22.39 30.39
C ASP A 9 29.28 -20.92 30.03
N THR A 10 29.68 -20.51 28.86
CA THR A 10 29.29 -19.24 28.26
C THR A 10 27.90 -19.42 27.65
N PRO A 11 26.89 -18.59 27.98
CA PRO A 11 25.61 -18.65 27.34
C PRO A 11 25.79 -18.25 25.87
N GLN A 12 25.43 -19.13 24.94
CA GLN A 12 25.29 -18.79 23.52
C GLN A 12 24.09 -17.86 23.41
N ASP A 13 24.40 -16.61 23.09
CA ASP A 13 23.41 -15.60 22.67
C ASP A 13 22.83 -16.03 21.31
N HIS A 14 21.65 -16.64 21.37
CA HIS A 14 20.83 -16.86 20.18
C HIS A 14 20.22 -15.53 19.77
N SER A 15 21.01 -14.69 19.11
CA SER A 15 20.48 -13.55 18.35
C SER A 15 19.57 -14.09 17.25
N GLU A 16 18.27 -14.06 17.52
CA GLU A 16 17.25 -14.22 16.50
C GLU A 16 17.56 -13.24 15.36
N THR A 17 17.99 -13.75 14.23
CA THR A 17 18.12 -12.99 12.98
C THR A 17 16.71 -12.62 12.51
N SER A 18 16.17 -11.54 13.07
CA SER A 18 14.99 -10.87 12.58
C SER A 18 15.21 -10.58 11.08
N SER A 19 14.34 -11.08 10.24
CA SER A 19 14.32 -10.81 8.80
C SER A 19 14.56 -9.31 8.55
N THR A 20 15.64 -8.97 7.85
CA THR A 20 16.06 -7.58 7.61
C THR A 20 15.29 -6.92 6.46
N ALA A 21 14.37 -7.64 5.82
CA ALA A 21 13.60 -7.13 4.68
C ALA A 21 12.52 -6.13 5.16
N PRO A 22 12.37 -4.98 4.48
CA PRO A 22 11.33 -4.01 4.82
C PRO A 22 9.94 -4.53 4.47
N ASP A 23 8.95 -4.18 5.29
CA ASP A 23 7.52 -4.39 5.01
C ASP A 23 7.03 -3.25 4.10
N VAL A 24 6.78 -3.55 2.84
CA VAL A 24 6.43 -2.56 1.80
C VAL A 24 4.97 -2.66 1.42
N VAL A 25 4.27 -1.54 1.47
CA VAL A 25 2.88 -1.42 1.01
C VAL A 25 2.77 -0.36 -0.08
N ILE A 26 2.25 -0.75 -1.22
CA ILE A 26 1.93 0.15 -2.33
C ILE A 26 0.43 0.47 -2.28
N ILE A 27 0.10 1.73 -2.08
CA ILE A 27 -1.28 2.22 -2.02
C ILE A 27 -1.61 2.92 -3.33
N THR A 28 -2.56 2.37 -4.08
CA THR A 28 -3.02 2.93 -5.34
C THR A 28 -4.55 2.88 -5.45
N GLY A 29 -5.11 3.29 -6.56
CA GLY A 29 -6.56 3.25 -6.79
C GLY A 29 -7.11 4.52 -7.40
N MET A 30 -8.43 4.58 -7.53
CA MET A 30 -9.14 5.69 -8.13
C MET A 30 -8.95 6.99 -7.35
N SER A 31 -8.78 8.08 -8.07
CA SER A 31 -8.72 9.43 -7.48
C SER A 31 -10.03 9.75 -6.76
N GLY A 32 -9.95 10.10 -5.48
CA GLY A 32 -11.13 10.32 -4.63
C GLY A 32 -11.64 9.06 -3.91
N ALA A 33 -11.00 7.90 -4.07
CA ALA A 33 -11.36 6.66 -3.39
C ALA A 33 -10.82 6.55 -1.94
N GLY A 34 -10.07 7.55 -1.44
CA GLY A 34 -9.62 7.58 -0.05
C GLY A 34 -8.13 7.31 0.17
N ARG A 35 -7.27 7.44 -0.86
CA ARG A 35 -5.82 7.20 -0.74
C ARG A 35 -5.14 8.03 0.36
N THR A 36 -5.52 9.30 0.51
CA THR A 36 -4.98 10.17 1.58
C THR A 36 -5.36 9.64 2.96
N GLU A 37 -6.59 9.15 3.13
CA GLU A 37 -7.04 8.56 4.40
C GLU A 37 -6.30 7.24 4.70
N ALA A 38 -6.04 6.45 3.66
CA ALA A 38 -5.23 5.24 3.80
C ALA A 38 -3.79 5.59 4.20
N MET A 39 -3.17 6.60 3.59
CA MET A 39 -1.84 7.07 3.96
C MET A 39 -1.75 7.44 5.44
N HIS A 40 -2.67 8.29 5.94
CA HIS A 40 -2.69 8.67 7.35
C HIS A 40 -2.90 7.44 8.27
N THR A 41 -3.68 6.45 7.82
CA THR A 41 -3.86 5.21 8.59
C THR A 41 -2.56 4.41 8.69
N PHE A 42 -1.77 4.35 7.61
CA PHE A 42 -0.47 3.69 7.62
C PHE A 42 0.57 4.45 8.46
N GLU A 43 0.53 5.80 8.48
CA GLU A 43 1.31 6.62 9.41
C GLU A 43 1.00 6.24 10.87
N ASP A 44 -0.29 6.14 11.23
CA ASP A 44 -0.74 5.69 12.56
C ASP A 44 -0.30 4.25 12.89
N LEU A 45 -0.10 3.38 11.89
CA LEU A 45 0.41 2.03 12.04
C LEU A 45 1.95 1.96 12.11
N GLY A 46 2.62 3.10 12.08
CA GLY A 46 4.06 3.23 12.18
C GLY A 46 4.82 3.00 10.87
N TYR A 47 4.16 3.14 9.73
CA TYR A 47 4.83 3.13 8.42
C TYR A 47 5.42 4.50 8.10
N PHE A 48 6.58 4.51 7.48
CA PHE A 48 7.10 5.69 6.81
C PHE A 48 6.36 5.86 5.48
N CYS A 49 5.54 6.91 5.38
CA CYS A 49 4.65 7.13 4.23
C CYS A 49 5.25 8.11 3.25
N ILE A 50 5.19 7.77 1.96
CA ILE A 50 5.64 8.64 0.87
C ILE A 50 4.48 8.84 -0.10
N ASP A 51 4.03 10.08 -0.26
CA ASP A 51 2.97 10.40 -1.22
C ASP A 51 3.55 10.78 -2.58
N ASN A 52 2.90 10.31 -3.63
CA ASN A 52 3.19 10.66 -5.02
C ASN A 52 4.65 10.41 -5.45
N LEU A 53 5.25 9.31 -4.96
CA LEU A 53 6.60 8.92 -5.35
C LEU A 53 6.61 8.47 -6.83
N PRO A 54 7.52 8.97 -7.67
CA PRO A 54 7.72 8.44 -9.01
C PRO A 54 8.07 6.94 -8.98
N PRO A 55 7.47 6.08 -9.82
CA PRO A 55 7.71 4.64 -9.79
C PRO A 55 9.19 4.27 -9.90
N SER A 56 9.95 4.98 -10.73
CA SER A 56 11.40 4.78 -10.92
C SER A 56 12.25 4.97 -9.65
N LEU A 57 11.69 5.56 -8.59
CA LEU A 57 12.37 5.76 -7.31
C LEU A 57 11.97 4.73 -6.24
N ILE A 58 11.00 3.86 -6.51
CA ILE A 58 10.50 2.89 -5.53
C ILE A 58 11.62 1.97 -5.06
N MET A 59 12.35 1.35 -5.98
CA MET A 59 13.47 0.46 -5.64
C MET A 59 14.58 1.16 -4.86
N ASN A 60 14.85 2.44 -5.16
CA ASN A 60 15.84 3.23 -4.41
C ASN A 60 15.39 3.45 -2.96
N MET A 61 14.11 3.74 -2.75
CA MET A 61 13.54 3.91 -1.40
C MET A 61 13.56 2.61 -0.61
N ILE A 62 13.23 1.49 -1.24
CA ILE A 62 13.32 0.15 -0.62
C ILE A 62 14.77 -0.16 -0.23
N SER A 63 15.72 0.10 -1.11
CA SER A 63 17.14 -0.09 -0.83
C SER A 63 17.62 0.75 0.35
N LEU A 64 17.19 2.01 0.45
CA LEU A 64 17.50 2.88 1.57
C LEU A 64 16.87 2.37 2.89
N ALA A 65 15.62 1.90 2.84
CA ALA A 65 14.94 1.33 4.00
C ALA A 65 15.59 0.02 4.50
N SER A 66 16.32 -0.67 3.63
CA SER A 66 17.02 -1.93 3.93
C SER A 66 18.41 -1.74 4.56
N LEU A 67 18.92 -0.50 4.64
CA LEU A 67 20.27 -0.24 5.17
C LEU A 67 20.36 -0.56 6.67
N PRO A 68 21.49 -1.15 7.12
CA PRO A 68 21.73 -1.40 8.55
C PRO A 68 21.72 -0.09 9.35
N GLY A 69 21.12 -0.11 10.53
CA GLY A 69 21.06 1.06 11.43
C GLY A 69 19.87 1.98 11.22
N GLN A 70 18.99 1.70 10.27
CA GLN A 70 17.67 2.34 10.21
C GLN A 70 16.84 1.88 11.42
N ASN A 71 16.24 2.85 12.13
CA ASN A 71 15.28 2.57 13.21
C ASN A 71 14.10 1.75 12.65
N GLU A 72 13.34 1.07 13.52
CA GLU A 72 12.17 0.26 13.12
C GLU A 72 11.20 0.99 12.17
N ILE A 73 11.13 2.33 12.28
CA ILE A 73 10.34 3.21 11.39
C ILE A 73 10.77 3.08 9.92
N GLY A 74 12.08 2.90 9.63
CA GLY A 74 12.57 2.74 8.25
C GLY A 74 12.26 1.38 7.62
N ARG A 75 11.85 0.40 8.42
CA ARG A 75 11.53 -0.96 7.94
C ARG A 75 10.09 -1.15 7.47
N LYS A 76 9.21 -0.21 7.75
CA LYS A 76 7.81 -0.21 7.29
C LYS A 76 7.61 0.95 6.33
N LEU A 77 7.39 0.65 5.07
CA LEU A 77 7.30 1.64 4.01
C LEU A 77 5.93 1.58 3.32
N ALA A 78 5.18 2.66 3.34
CA ALA A 78 3.94 2.80 2.60
C ALA A 78 4.09 3.85 1.49
N ILE A 79 3.93 3.45 0.24
CA ILE A 79 4.12 4.32 -0.92
C ILE A 79 2.78 4.54 -1.59
N VAL A 80 2.34 5.79 -1.64
CA VAL A 80 1.12 6.18 -2.35
C VAL A 80 1.48 6.54 -3.79
N CYS A 81 0.94 5.76 -4.73
CA CYS A 81 1.15 5.95 -6.16
C CYS A 81 -0.10 6.52 -6.81
N ASP A 82 0.07 7.64 -7.52
CA ASP A 82 -1.02 8.32 -8.21
C ASP A 82 -0.89 8.16 -9.73
N ALA A 83 -1.82 7.42 -10.33
CA ALA A 83 -1.83 7.15 -11.77
C ALA A 83 -2.43 8.33 -12.56
N ARG A 84 -1.75 9.49 -12.60
CA ARG A 84 -2.23 10.70 -13.30
C ARG A 84 -2.10 10.66 -14.81
N ASN A 85 -1.32 9.74 -15.37
CA ASN A 85 -1.18 9.56 -16.81
C ASN A 85 -0.82 8.10 -17.16
N ARG A 86 -1.01 7.76 -18.42
CA ARG A 86 -0.77 6.40 -18.93
C ARG A 86 0.68 5.95 -18.76
N GLU A 87 1.63 6.86 -18.89
CA GLU A 87 3.06 6.55 -18.79
C GLU A 87 3.47 6.18 -17.37
N TYR A 88 3.06 7.01 -16.40
CA TYR A 88 3.28 6.73 -14.98
C TYR A 88 2.68 5.38 -14.55
N PHE A 89 1.51 5.07 -15.10
CA PHE A 89 0.82 3.83 -14.86
C PHE A 89 1.63 2.61 -15.34
N LYS A 90 2.09 2.66 -16.60
CA LYS A 90 2.93 1.59 -17.17
C LYS A 90 4.24 1.43 -16.41
N GLN A 91 4.85 2.54 -15.99
CA GLN A 91 6.06 2.52 -15.17
C GLN A 91 5.80 1.85 -13.83
N LEU A 92 4.66 2.11 -13.17
CA LEU A 92 4.33 1.47 -11.90
C LEU A 92 4.16 -0.04 -12.08
N VAL A 93 3.43 -0.50 -13.10
CA VAL A 93 3.29 -1.95 -13.37
C VAL A 93 4.65 -2.60 -13.64
N GLY A 94 5.49 -1.95 -14.43
CA GLY A 94 6.85 -2.43 -14.69
C GLY A 94 7.70 -2.49 -13.43
N GLU A 95 7.55 -1.51 -12.53
CA GLU A 95 8.32 -1.48 -11.29
C GLU A 95 7.85 -2.55 -10.29
N LEU A 96 6.55 -2.83 -10.21
CA LEU A 96 6.04 -3.95 -9.42
C LEU A 96 6.62 -5.29 -9.89
N ALA A 97 6.72 -5.51 -11.20
CA ALA A 97 7.36 -6.70 -11.76
C ALA A 97 8.88 -6.75 -11.44
N ASN A 98 9.57 -5.60 -11.46
CA ASN A 98 10.98 -5.52 -11.06
C ASN A 98 11.18 -5.85 -9.59
N MET A 99 10.28 -5.37 -8.70
CA MET A 99 10.29 -5.68 -7.28
C MET A 99 10.11 -7.18 -7.03
N GLU A 100 9.16 -7.81 -7.71
CA GLU A 100 8.91 -9.25 -7.63
C GLU A 100 10.13 -10.05 -8.10
N ALA A 101 10.71 -9.70 -9.27
CA ALA A 101 11.91 -10.32 -9.80
C ALA A 101 13.14 -10.17 -8.88
N ALA A 102 13.22 -9.06 -8.13
CA ALA A 102 14.27 -8.80 -7.14
C ALA A 102 14.01 -9.51 -5.79
N GLY A 103 12.90 -10.25 -5.63
CA GLY A 103 12.55 -10.96 -4.40
C GLY A 103 12.10 -10.03 -3.27
N VAL A 104 11.68 -8.80 -3.59
CA VAL A 104 11.14 -7.87 -2.59
C VAL A 104 9.74 -8.33 -2.21
N THR A 105 9.49 -8.48 -0.91
CA THR A 105 8.14 -8.75 -0.40
C THR A 105 7.38 -7.42 -0.29
N PHE A 106 6.27 -7.30 -0.99
CA PHE A 106 5.41 -6.12 -0.96
C PHE A 106 3.94 -6.51 -1.09
N ARG A 107 3.06 -5.58 -0.79
CA ARG A 107 1.61 -5.74 -0.92
C ARG A 107 1.02 -4.54 -1.63
N VAL A 108 0.10 -4.78 -2.54
CA VAL A 108 -0.60 -3.74 -3.30
C VAL A 108 -2.03 -3.60 -2.81
N ILE A 109 -2.41 -2.40 -2.38
CA ILE A 109 -3.78 -2.04 -2.02
C ILE A 109 -4.36 -1.20 -3.14
N PHE A 110 -5.49 -1.63 -3.68
CA PHE A 110 -6.27 -0.86 -4.64
C PHE A 110 -7.56 -0.34 -4.00
N LEU A 111 -7.66 0.99 -3.89
CA LEU A 111 -8.88 1.65 -3.40
C LEU A 111 -9.77 2.05 -4.57
N ASP A 112 -11.04 1.71 -4.49
CA ASP A 112 -12.04 2.04 -5.51
C ASP A 112 -13.31 2.63 -4.89
N ALA A 113 -14.15 3.21 -5.70
CA ALA A 113 -15.54 3.52 -5.38
C ALA A 113 -16.37 3.62 -6.66
N ALA A 114 -17.69 3.48 -6.53
CA ALA A 114 -18.62 3.66 -7.65
C ALA A 114 -18.46 5.06 -8.27
N ASP A 115 -18.58 5.14 -9.61
CA ASP A 115 -18.39 6.39 -10.34
C ASP A 115 -19.29 7.53 -9.83
N SER A 116 -20.54 7.22 -9.47
CA SER A 116 -21.47 8.18 -8.89
C SER A 116 -20.97 8.77 -7.55
N ILE A 117 -20.33 7.95 -6.74
CA ILE A 117 -19.76 8.34 -5.45
C ILE A 117 -18.51 9.20 -5.66
N LEU A 118 -17.62 8.79 -6.59
CA LEU A 118 -16.45 9.60 -6.94
C LEU A 118 -16.86 10.97 -7.46
N ILE A 119 -17.85 11.05 -8.35
CA ILE A 119 -18.40 12.31 -8.86
C ILE A 119 -18.95 13.16 -7.71
N ALA A 120 -19.71 12.57 -6.78
CA ALA A 120 -20.26 13.28 -5.62
C ALA A 120 -19.16 13.84 -4.70
N ARG A 121 -18.12 13.05 -4.41
CA ARG A 121 -16.96 13.46 -3.62
C ARG A 121 -16.19 14.62 -4.25
N TYR A 122 -15.99 14.59 -5.58
CA TYR A 122 -15.36 15.71 -6.31
C TYR A 122 -16.20 16.99 -6.27
N LYS A 123 -17.52 16.88 -6.45
CA LYS A 123 -18.44 18.02 -6.35
C LYS A 123 -18.42 18.63 -4.93
N ALA A 124 -18.44 17.79 -3.90
CA ALA A 124 -18.45 18.23 -2.50
C ALA A 124 -17.14 18.93 -2.11
N SER A 125 -16.00 18.39 -2.52
CA SER A 125 -14.67 18.94 -2.20
C SER A 125 -14.29 20.17 -3.02
N ARG A 126 -15.05 20.50 -4.08
CA ARG A 126 -14.74 21.56 -5.06
C ARG A 126 -13.36 21.40 -5.71
N ARG A 127 -12.74 20.24 -5.63
CA ARG A 127 -11.47 19.93 -6.27
C ARG A 127 -11.70 19.51 -7.72
N ARG A 128 -10.76 19.82 -8.58
CA ARG A 128 -10.77 19.32 -9.96
C ARG A 128 -10.16 17.93 -9.99
N HIS A 129 -10.76 17.05 -10.79
CA HIS A 129 -10.17 15.74 -11.03
C HIS A 129 -8.83 15.91 -11.77
N PRO A 130 -7.75 15.18 -11.39
CA PRO A 130 -6.42 15.34 -11.99
C PRO A 130 -6.42 15.21 -13.53
N LEU A 131 -7.29 14.36 -14.07
CA LEU A 131 -7.42 14.15 -15.53
C LEU A 131 -8.39 15.11 -16.23
N CYS A 132 -8.98 16.08 -15.52
CA CYS A 132 -9.76 17.19 -16.10
C CYS A 132 -8.86 18.36 -16.56
N ILE A 133 -7.65 18.08 -17.04
CA ILE A 133 -6.70 19.09 -17.49
C ILE A 133 -7.26 19.83 -18.68
N ASN A 134 -7.17 21.16 -18.65
CA ASN A 134 -7.59 22.08 -19.71
C ASN A 134 -9.10 22.02 -20.07
N ASN A 135 -9.98 21.67 -19.14
CA ASN A 135 -11.44 21.61 -19.33
C ASN A 135 -11.88 20.70 -20.51
N LYS A 136 -11.04 19.80 -20.97
CA LYS A 136 -11.35 18.91 -22.11
C LYS A 136 -12.21 17.70 -21.75
N ARG A 137 -12.32 17.37 -20.46
CA ARG A 137 -13.13 16.24 -19.97
C ARG A 137 -14.05 16.68 -18.84
N SER A 138 -15.27 16.16 -18.84
CA SER A 138 -16.13 16.22 -17.67
C SER A 138 -15.57 15.30 -16.55
N ILE A 139 -16.00 15.51 -15.30
CA ILE A 139 -15.58 14.66 -14.16
C ILE A 139 -15.90 13.18 -14.47
N GLY A 140 -17.09 12.87 -15.00
CA GLY A 140 -17.47 11.49 -15.33
C GLY A 140 -16.56 10.88 -16.41
N GLN A 141 -16.24 11.63 -17.47
CA GLN A 141 -15.31 11.18 -18.52
C GLN A 141 -13.88 10.97 -17.98
N ALA A 142 -13.45 11.81 -17.04
CA ALA A 142 -12.14 11.69 -16.41
C ALA A 142 -12.07 10.43 -15.53
N ILE A 143 -13.12 10.13 -14.77
CA ILE A 143 -13.24 8.92 -13.94
C ILE A 143 -13.26 7.66 -14.81
N SER A 144 -14.09 7.63 -15.87
CA SER A 144 -14.15 6.48 -16.78
C SER A 144 -12.79 6.24 -17.46
N TYR A 145 -12.09 7.31 -17.85
CA TYR A 145 -10.75 7.20 -18.42
C TYR A 145 -9.72 6.70 -17.41
N GLU A 146 -9.72 7.24 -16.17
CA GLU A 146 -8.84 6.75 -15.10
C GLU A 146 -9.10 5.27 -14.83
N ARG A 147 -10.36 4.84 -14.75
CA ARG A 147 -10.73 3.45 -14.55
C ARG A 147 -10.17 2.52 -15.64
N SER A 148 -10.19 2.96 -16.91
CA SER A 148 -9.57 2.21 -18.00
C SER A 148 -8.05 2.12 -17.89
N LEU A 149 -7.40 3.13 -17.33
CA LEU A 149 -5.96 3.12 -17.08
C LEU A 149 -5.58 2.21 -15.90
N THR A 150 -6.40 2.17 -14.85
CA THR A 150 -6.08 1.49 -13.59
C THR A 150 -6.50 0.01 -13.56
N GLN A 151 -7.14 -0.49 -14.62
CA GLN A 151 -7.67 -1.86 -14.69
C GLN A 151 -6.59 -2.92 -14.46
N GLU A 152 -5.40 -2.75 -14.99
CA GLU A 152 -4.29 -3.67 -14.83
C GLU A 152 -3.77 -3.68 -13.38
N LEU A 153 -3.56 -2.51 -12.75
CA LEU A 153 -3.19 -2.43 -11.33
C LEU A 153 -4.24 -3.03 -10.40
N ARG A 154 -5.52 -2.87 -10.75
CA ARG A 154 -6.59 -3.51 -10.00
C ARG A 154 -6.46 -5.04 -9.99
N SER A 155 -6.04 -5.63 -11.13
CA SER A 155 -5.83 -7.07 -11.21
C SER A 155 -4.57 -7.58 -10.50
N LEU A 156 -3.59 -6.69 -10.28
CA LEU A 156 -2.35 -6.98 -9.55
C LEU A 156 -2.47 -6.70 -8.04
N ALA A 157 -3.60 -6.18 -7.57
CA ALA A 157 -3.77 -5.82 -6.17
C ALA A 157 -3.99 -7.05 -5.28
N ASP A 158 -3.24 -7.14 -4.19
CA ASP A 158 -3.45 -8.15 -3.14
C ASP A 158 -4.70 -7.85 -2.31
N SER A 159 -5.04 -6.57 -2.17
CA SER A 159 -6.23 -6.12 -1.46
C SER A 159 -7.00 -5.10 -2.29
N TYR A 160 -8.26 -5.41 -2.57
CA TYR A 160 -9.21 -4.49 -3.20
C TYR A 160 -10.22 -4.01 -2.18
N ILE A 161 -10.35 -2.69 -2.01
CA ILE A 161 -11.26 -2.07 -1.05
C ILE A 161 -12.21 -1.14 -1.79
N ASP A 162 -13.50 -1.49 -1.81
CA ASP A 162 -14.57 -0.63 -2.30
C ASP A 162 -15.04 0.31 -1.17
N THR A 163 -14.71 1.59 -1.32
CA THR A 163 -15.05 2.63 -0.36
C THR A 163 -16.38 3.34 -0.65
N SER A 164 -17.21 2.82 -1.57
CA SER A 164 -18.46 3.46 -2.00
C SER A 164 -19.40 3.80 -0.84
N ASN A 165 -19.50 2.88 0.11
CA ASN A 165 -20.39 2.99 1.28
C ASN A 165 -19.59 3.16 2.58
N MET A 166 -18.32 3.54 2.52
CA MET A 166 -17.47 3.72 3.70
C MET A 166 -17.31 5.19 4.02
N SER A 167 -17.47 5.52 5.31
CA SER A 167 -16.95 6.75 5.88
C SER A 167 -15.42 6.67 6.02
N PRO A 168 -14.71 7.80 6.18
CA PRO A 168 -13.28 7.80 6.45
C PRO A 168 -12.90 6.95 7.68
N ARG A 169 -13.75 6.93 8.71
CA ARG A 169 -13.56 6.13 9.91
C ARG A 169 -13.61 4.63 9.61
N GLU A 170 -14.61 4.18 8.87
CA GLU A 170 -14.76 2.77 8.49
C GLU A 170 -13.60 2.29 7.62
N LEU A 171 -13.10 3.13 6.71
CA LEU A 171 -11.90 2.82 5.94
C LEU A 171 -10.68 2.64 6.84
N ARG A 172 -10.48 3.53 7.83
CA ARG A 172 -9.38 3.38 8.81
C ARG A 172 -9.50 2.08 9.61
N GLU A 173 -10.69 1.77 10.09
CA GLU A 173 -10.93 0.55 10.86
C GLU A 173 -10.66 -0.70 10.01
N GLU A 174 -11.06 -0.71 8.75
CA GLU A 174 -10.81 -1.82 7.83
C GLU A 174 -9.31 -1.99 7.53
N LEU A 175 -8.60 -0.91 7.24
CA LEU A 175 -7.15 -0.95 7.02
C LEU A 175 -6.39 -1.42 8.28
N ARG A 176 -6.77 -0.93 9.46
CA ARG A 176 -6.18 -1.42 10.72
C ARG A 176 -6.46 -2.91 10.91
N ARG A 177 -7.66 -3.37 10.61
CA ARG A 177 -8.03 -4.79 10.72
C ARG A 177 -7.17 -5.66 9.82
N LEU A 178 -6.90 -5.21 8.59
CA LEU A 178 -6.11 -5.97 7.61
C LEU A 178 -4.61 -5.95 7.93
N TYR A 179 -4.08 -4.85 8.45
CA TYR A 179 -2.64 -4.62 8.55
C TYR A 179 -2.08 -4.59 9.98
N SER A 180 -2.88 -4.38 11.04
CA SER A 180 -2.38 -4.44 12.43
C SER A 180 -2.11 -5.87 12.93
N LYS A 181 -2.75 -6.89 12.36
CA LYS A 181 -2.57 -8.29 12.78
C LYS A 181 -1.35 -8.99 12.17
N GLN A 182 -0.70 -8.38 11.19
CA GLN A 182 0.41 -9.00 10.45
C GLN A 182 1.81 -8.77 11.06
N THR A 183 1.93 -8.06 12.17
CA THR A 183 3.17 -8.06 12.97
C THR A 183 3.36 -9.34 13.80
N ALA A 184 2.41 -10.27 13.74
CA ALA A 184 2.50 -11.56 14.40
C ALA A 184 2.11 -12.67 13.42
N LYS A 185 3.12 -13.36 12.89
CA LYS A 185 3.08 -14.64 12.16
C LYS A 185 2.91 -14.58 10.64
N GLU A 186 3.96 -15.06 9.99
CA GLU A 186 3.95 -15.71 8.69
C GLU A 186 2.78 -16.70 8.58
N GLY A 187 2.03 -16.60 7.49
CA GLY A 187 1.18 -17.67 7.04
C GLY A 187 -0.27 -17.29 6.76
N MET A 188 -0.62 -17.41 5.51
CA MET A 188 -1.93 -17.47 4.89
C MET A 188 -2.51 -16.15 4.38
N ASN A 189 -2.39 -15.93 3.07
CA ASN A 189 -3.15 -14.92 2.33
C ASN A 189 -4.61 -15.34 2.27
N VAL A 190 -5.48 -14.61 2.95
CA VAL A 190 -6.93 -14.76 2.83
C VAL A 190 -7.47 -13.60 2.00
N THR A 191 -7.78 -13.85 0.75
CA THR A 191 -8.51 -12.90 -0.09
C THR A 191 -9.99 -12.97 0.25
N VAL A 192 -10.52 -11.96 0.92
CA VAL A 192 -11.96 -11.87 1.24
C VAL A 192 -12.65 -11.10 0.12
N TYR A 193 -13.37 -11.82 -0.75
CA TYR A 193 -14.31 -11.21 -1.69
C TYR A 193 -15.66 -11.02 -0.99
N SER A 194 -16.05 -9.78 -0.74
CA SER A 194 -17.42 -9.46 -0.30
C SER A 194 -18.32 -9.36 -1.52
N PHE A 195 -19.11 -10.39 -1.79
CA PHE A 195 -20.17 -10.34 -2.79
C PHE A 195 -21.47 -9.90 -2.12
N GLY A 196 -21.93 -8.70 -2.40
CA GLY A 196 -23.29 -8.31 -2.09
C GLY A 196 -24.27 -8.87 -3.11
N PHE A 197 -25.04 -9.91 -2.77
CA PHE A 197 -26.20 -10.28 -3.55
C PHE A 197 -27.27 -9.20 -3.34
N LYS A 198 -27.56 -8.44 -4.38
CA LYS A 198 -28.76 -7.61 -4.45
C LYS A 198 -29.93 -8.58 -4.66
N HIS A 199 -30.83 -8.65 -3.70
CA HIS A 199 -32.11 -9.34 -3.87
C HIS A 199 -32.87 -8.69 -5.05
N GLY A 200 -33.30 -9.54 -6.01
CA GLY A 200 -34.17 -9.15 -7.11
C GLY A 200 -35.56 -8.79 -6.63
#